data_f310e2195d690015cb12128bf10aee6f
#
_entry.id   f310e2195d690015cb12128bf10aee6f
#
_cell.length_a   1.000
_cell.length_b   1.000
_cell.length_c   1.000
_cell.angle_alpha   90.00
_cell.angle_beta   90.00
_cell.angle_gamma   90.00
#
_symmetry.space_group_name_H-M   'P 1'
#
loop_
_entity.id
_entity.type
_entity.pdbx_description
1 polymer ?
#
loop_
_entity_poly.entity_id
_entity_poly.type
_entity_poly.pdbx_seq_one_letter_code
_entity_poly.pdbx_strand_id
1 'polypeptide(L)'
;MTIPFNKKIAVYVFGGLVIFSFVTLIIVYIQLKDIDNFKTLVVEKIEEITGRKVSVGKAELGFEKGISINLEQLSVYSRDGKSQDFSSKNIWCVIKLWPLLNKEIEIKQFILEGASIEVIRDVQGKFNFGNSLSLLTGETSSRLLKLLGIGLMHQVSVLDSKVRFRDYYVVSGSKPYSTLIDSIELTIEKRIFQNKFSINLSGEIPNKYRATVFELSGGISSFENLKRYEPIPMRGKIKLGHLYLDQLRPYLKNALSTVPDDTKLSLQTDI
;
A
#
# COMPACT_ATOMS: atom_id res chain seq x y z
N MET A 1 -11.12 -1.83 53.07
CA MET A 1 -10.22 -3.00 53.23
C MET A 1 -9.01 -2.72 52.34
N THR A 2 -7.95 -2.15 52.87
CA THR A 2 -6.72 -1.82 52.12
C THR A 2 -5.81 -3.03 52.20
N ILE A 3 -5.61 -3.68 51.06
CA ILE A 3 -4.67 -4.82 50.91
C ILE A 3 -3.26 -4.23 51.08
N PRO A 4 -2.45 -4.64 52.07
CA PRO A 4 -1.10 -4.12 52.21
C PRO A 4 -0.23 -4.59 51.05
N PHE A 5 0.22 -3.65 50.22
CA PHE A 5 1.09 -3.90 49.08
C PHE A 5 2.46 -4.35 49.57
N ASN A 6 2.73 -5.63 49.45
CA ASN A 6 3.99 -6.23 49.89
C ASN A 6 5.10 -5.91 48.90
N LYS A 7 6.00 -5.00 49.24
CA LYS A 7 7.14 -4.56 48.42
C LYS A 7 7.98 -5.73 47.86
N LYS A 8 8.11 -6.82 48.60
CA LYS A 8 8.84 -8.02 48.14
C LYS A 8 8.12 -8.70 46.98
N ILE A 9 6.79 -8.82 47.02
CA ILE A 9 6.00 -9.38 45.91
C ILE A 9 6.13 -8.51 44.68
N ALA A 10 6.08 -7.19 44.82
CA ALA A 10 6.28 -6.26 43.71
C ALA A 10 7.65 -6.43 43.01
N VAL A 11 8.72 -6.61 43.79
CA VAL A 11 10.06 -6.84 43.25
C VAL A 11 10.14 -8.17 42.48
N TYR A 12 9.54 -9.26 43.02
CA TYR A 12 9.52 -10.55 42.31
C TYR A 12 8.68 -10.50 41.04
N VAL A 13 7.52 -9.84 41.06
CA VAL A 13 6.67 -9.65 39.87
C VAL A 13 7.38 -8.80 38.82
N PHE A 14 8.02 -7.72 39.23
CA PHE A 14 8.80 -6.86 38.32
C PHE A 14 10.00 -7.60 37.75
N GLY A 15 10.76 -8.32 38.59
CA GLY A 15 11.89 -9.16 38.14
C GLY A 15 11.45 -10.25 37.15
N GLY A 16 10.33 -10.91 37.43
CA GLY A 16 9.73 -11.90 36.54
C GLY A 16 9.31 -11.32 35.19
N LEU A 17 8.69 -10.13 35.19
CA LEU A 17 8.34 -9.39 33.97
C LEU A 17 9.56 -9.02 33.12
N VAL A 18 10.64 -8.56 33.76
CA VAL A 18 11.90 -8.20 33.08
C VAL A 18 12.53 -9.45 32.44
N ILE A 19 12.62 -10.56 33.19
CA ILE A 19 13.15 -11.82 32.69
C ILE A 19 12.29 -12.34 31.51
N PHE A 20 10.97 -12.33 31.67
CA PHE A 20 10.04 -12.74 30.60
C PHE A 20 10.19 -11.87 29.35
N SER A 21 10.30 -10.56 29.49
CA SER A 21 10.54 -9.64 28.37
C SER A 21 11.88 -9.94 27.68
N PHE A 22 12.93 -10.20 28.45
CA PHE A 22 14.26 -10.51 27.91
C PHE A 22 14.27 -11.85 27.16
N VAL A 23 13.65 -12.89 27.72
CA VAL A 23 13.49 -14.19 27.06
C VAL A 23 12.68 -14.07 25.79
N THR A 24 11.61 -13.29 25.80
CA THR A 24 10.80 -13.03 24.60
C THR A 24 11.63 -12.35 23.52
N LEU A 25 12.42 -11.33 23.87
CA LEU A 25 13.33 -10.66 22.94
C LEU A 25 14.38 -11.60 22.34
N ILE A 26 14.93 -12.51 23.14
CA ILE A 26 15.89 -13.53 22.64
C ILE A 26 15.21 -14.48 21.66
N ILE A 27 14.00 -14.97 21.97
CA ILE A 27 13.26 -15.86 21.08
C ILE A 27 12.95 -15.15 19.76
N VAL A 28 12.47 -13.92 19.82
CA VAL A 28 12.22 -13.06 18.66
C VAL A 28 13.49 -12.89 17.83
N TYR A 29 14.61 -12.54 18.48
CA TYR A 29 15.91 -12.37 17.82
C TYR A 29 16.37 -13.64 17.11
N ILE A 30 16.26 -14.81 17.76
CA ILE A 30 16.66 -16.09 17.18
C ILE A 30 15.80 -16.46 15.98
N GLN A 31 14.50 -16.23 16.04
CA GLN A 31 13.57 -16.54 14.94
C GLN A 31 13.72 -15.60 13.74
N LEU A 32 14.11 -14.34 13.99
CA LEU A 32 14.32 -13.35 12.96
C LEU A 32 15.77 -13.26 12.48
N LYS A 33 16.67 -14.14 12.99
CA LYS A 33 18.08 -14.19 12.57
C LYS A 33 18.24 -14.52 11.07
N ASP A 34 17.22 -15.11 10.47
CA ASP A 34 17.24 -15.57 9.08
C ASP A 34 16.57 -14.56 8.12
N ILE A 35 16.89 -13.28 8.31
CA ILE A 35 16.35 -12.16 7.52
C ILE A 35 16.70 -12.26 6.03
N ASP A 36 17.87 -12.80 5.70
CA ASP A 36 18.28 -12.99 4.32
C ASP A 36 17.40 -14.03 3.61
N ASN A 37 16.98 -15.10 4.31
CA ASN A 37 16.00 -16.04 3.78
C ASN A 37 14.62 -15.39 3.60
N PHE A 38 14.22 -14.50 4.50
CA PHE A 38 12.98 -13.74 4.32
C PHE A 38 13.03 -12.82 3.10
N LYS A 39 14.15 -12.11 2.90
CA LYS A 39 14.40 -11.28 1.71
C LYS A 39 14.28 -12.12 0.43
N THR A 40 14.96 -13.26 0.38
CA THR A 40 14.95 -14.17 -0.76
C THR A 40 13.53 -14.67 -1.05
N LEU A 41 12.79 -15.10 -0.02
CA LEU A 41 11.41 -15.56 -0.15
C LEU A 41 10.48 -14.46 -0.69
N VAL A 42 10.63 -13.21 -0.23
CA VAL A 42 9.84 -12.07 -0.72
C VAL A 42 10.14 -11.81 -2.19
N VAL A 43 11.41 -11.78 -2.58
CA VAL A 43 11.84 -11.59 -3.97
C VAL A 43 11.24 -12.69 -4.86
N GLU A 44 11.46 -13.96 -4.52
CA GLU A 44 10.95 -15.11 -5.28
C GLU A 44 9.42 -15.05 -5.42
N LYS A 45 8.70 -14.72 -4.34
CA LYS A 45 7.24 -14.64 -4.40
C LYS A 45 6.72 -13.50 -5.26
N ILE A 46 7.35 -12.33 -5.22
CA ILE A 46 6.97 -11.22 -6.09
C ILE A 46 7.32 -11.56 -7.55
N GLU A 47 8.47 -12.16 -7.82
CA GLU A 47 8.86 -12.62 -9.15
C GLU A 47 7.92 -13.69 -9.71
N GLU A 48 7.54 -14.68 -8.89
CA GLU A 48 6.56 -15.71 -9.26
C GLU A 48 5.21 -15.11 -9.67
N ILE A 49 4.73 -14.12 -8.89
CA ILE A 49 3.42 -13.51 -9.11
C ILE A 49 3.44 -12.56 -10.30
N THR A 50 4.47 -11.74 -10.43
CA THR A 50 4.54 -10.67 -11.43
C THR A 50 5.15 -11.12 -12.75
N GLY A 51 5.92 -12.20 -12.75
CA GLY A 51 6.74 -12.64 -13.87
C GLY A 51 7.83 -11.63 -14.23
N ARG A 52 8.32 -10.84 -13.25
CA ARG A 52 9.24 -9.72 -13.43
C ARG A 52 10.41 -9.84 -12.48
N LYS A 53 11.55 -9.30 -12.88
CA LYS A 53 12.72 -9.22 -12.00
C LYS A 53 12.45 -8.27 -10.84
N VAL A 54 12.87 -8.67 -9.64
CA VAL A 54 12.73 -7.91 -8.41
C VAL A 54 14.10 -7.76 -7.76
N SER A 55 14.36 -6.58 -7.23
CA SER A 55 15.53 -6.34 -6.37
C SER A 55 15.10 -5.73 -5.05
N VAL A 56 15.77 -6.13 -3.99
CA VAL A 56 15.65 -5.54 -2.66
C VAL A 56 17.04 -5.17 -2.19
N GLY A 57 17.25 -3.94 -1.76
CA GLY A 57 18.54 -3.48 -1.25
C GLY A 57 18.88 -4.18 0.04
N LYS A 58 18.28 -3.77 1.14
CA LYS A 58 18.57 -4.27 2.48
C LYS A 58 17.31 -4.80 3.14
N ALA A 59 17.45 -5.83 3.96
CA ALA A 59 16.41 -6.30 4.87
C ALA A 59 16.94 -6.20 6.30
N GLU A 60 16.18 -5.56 7.17
CA GLU A 60 16.56 -5.32 8.56
C GLU A 60 15.40 -5.52 9.53
N LEU A 61 15.77 -5.88 10.77
CA LEU A 61 14.84 -5.81 11.89
C LEU A 61 14.68 -4.36 12.34
N GLY A 62 13.44 -3.91 12.41
CA GLY A 62 13.07 -2.60 12.91
C GLY A 62 12.30 -2.69 14.22
N PHE A 63 12.45 -1.67 15.05
CA PHE A 63 11.73 -1.53 16.32
C PHE A 63 10.98 -0.21 16.43
N GLU A 64 11.17 0.71 15.49
CA GLU A 64 10.58 2.05 15.50
C GLU A 64 9.05 2.03 15.42
N LYS A 65 8.50 1.11 14.63
CA LYS A 65 7.06 0.93 14.42
C LYS A 65 6.50 -0.32 15.15
N GLY A 66 7.25 -0.85 16.10
CA GLY A 66 7.07 -2.15 16.71
C GLY A 66 8.03 -3.17 16.11
N ILE A 67 7.98 -4.45 16.56
CA ILE A 67 8.82 -5.48 15.95
C ILE A 67 8.40 -5.64 14.50
N SER A 68 9.31 -5.35 13.59
CA SER A 68 9.04 -5.28 12.17
C SER A 68 10.23 -5.75 11.34
N ILE A 69 9.95 -6.18 10.12
CA ILE A 69 10.95 -6.36 9.08
C ILE A 69 10.82 -5.15 8.14
N ASN A 70 11.92 -4.45 7.94
CA ASN A 70 12.05 -3.39 6.97
C ASN A 70 12.77 -3.91 5.74
N LEU A 71 12.17 -3.71 4.56
CA LEU A 71 12.77 -3.95 3.27
C LEU A 71 13.04 -2.60 2.62
N GLU A 72 14.30 -2.27 2.38
CA GLU A 72 14.71 -1.02 1.76
C GLU A 72 14.90 -1.19 0.26
N GLN A 73 14.57 -0.13 -0.49
CA GLN A 73 14.84 -0.01 -1.92
C GLN A 73 14.32 -1.21 -2.74
N LEU A 74 13.07 -1.62 -2.50
CA LEU A 74 12.45 -2.62 -3.35
C LEU A 74 12.17 -2.03 -4.73
N SER A 75 12.56 -2.74 -5.78
CA SER A 75 12.32 -2.36 -7.17
C SER A 75 11.80 -3.54 -7.97
N VAL A 76 10.77 -3.31 -8.78
CA VAL A 76 10.23 -4.25 -9.75
C VAL A 76 10.48 -3.69 -11.14
N TYR A 77 11.18 -4.46 -11.96
CA TYR A 77 11.58 -4.02 -13.28
C TYR A 77 10.50 -4.32 -14.33
N SER A 78 10.50 -3.55 -15.40
CA SER A 78 9.72 -3.81 -16.59
C SER A 78 10.07 -5.18 -17.18
N ARG A 79 9.21 -5.73 -18.05
CA ARG A 79 9.43 -7.04 -18.67
C ARG A 79 10.70 -7.11 -19.51
N ASP A 80 11.12 -6.00 -20.11
CA ASP A 80 12.37 -5.89 -20.87
C ASP A 80 13.61 -5.62 -19.98
N GLY A 81 13.41 -5.46 -18.67
CA GLY A 81 14.46 -5.20 -17.69
C GLY A 81 15.11 -3.80 -17.76
N LYS A 82 14.62 -2.90 -18.63
CA LYS A 82 15.28 -1.62 -18.92
C LYS A 82 14.83 -0.48 -18.02
N SER A 83 13.64 -0.57 -17.46
CA SER A 83 13.06 0.45 -16.57
C SER A 83 12.50 -0.17 -15.30
N GLN A 84 12.26 0.66 -14.31
CA GLN A 84 11.57 0.27 -13.09
C GLN A 84 10.11 0.69 -13.21
N ASP A 85 9.20 -0.27 -13.15
CA ASP A 85 7.77 -0.01 -13.16
C ASP A 85 7.23 0.29 -11.75
N PHE A 86 7.94 -0.23 -10.74
CA PHE A 86 7.65 0.04 -9.33
C PHE A 86 8.96 0.16 -8.55
N SER A 87 9.01 1.11 -7.64
CA SER A 87 10.06 1.19 -6.61
C SER A 87 9.47 1.72 -5.31
N SER A 88 10.09 1.40 -4.17
CA SER A 88 9.76 1.98 -2.87
C SER A 88 11.02 2.28 -2.08
N LYS A 89 10.95 3.28 -1.20
CA LYS A 89 12.04 3.56 -0.24
C LYS A 89 12.08 2.49 0.82
N ASN A 90 10.95 2.28 1.50
CA ASN A 90 10.81 1.33 2.60
C ASN A 90 9.51 0.54 2.50
N ILE A 91 9.57 -0.72 2.93
CA ILE A 91 8.40 -1.55 3.20
C ILE A 91 8.54 -2.10 4.60
N TRP A 92 7.62 -1.73 5.49
CA TRP A 92 7.60 -2.20 6.86
C TRP A 92 6.52 -3.27 7.05
N CYS A 93 6.95 -4.46 7.47
CA CYS A 93 6.05 -5.53 7.89
C CYS A 93 6.08 -5.63 9.40
N VAL A 94 5.13 -5.01 10.09
CA VAL A 94 5.02 -5.07 11.55
C VAL A 94 4.40 -6.40 11.96
N ILE A 95 5.02 -7.11 12.88
CA ILE A 95 4.71 -8.49 13.24
C ILE A 95 3.91 -8.52 14.56
N LYS A 96 2.96 -9.46 14.67
CA LYS A 96 2.27 -9.76 15.91
C LYS A 96 3.16 -10.58 16.85
N LEU A 97 3.26 -10.16 18.13
CA LEU A 97 4.12 -10.82 19.10
C LEU A 97 3.62 -12.21 19.53
N TRP A 98 2.31 -12.36 19.78
CA TRP A 98 1.78 -13.61 20.30
C TRP A 98 1.95 -14.82 19.36
N PRO A 99 1.63 -14.73 18.05
CA PRO A 99 1.89 -15.81 17.12
C PRO A 99 3.39 -16.16 17.02
N LEU A 100 4.26 -15.16 17.16
CA LEU A 100 5.71 -15.36 17.10
C LEU A 100 6.22 -16.29 18.21
N LEU A 101 5.59 -16.30 19.38
CA LEU A 101 5.93 -17.25 20.45
C LEU A 101 5.66 -18.71 20.06
N ASN A 102 4.72 -18.93 19.15
CA ASN A 102 4.41 -20.24 18.57
C ASN A 102 5.16 -20.53 17.26
N LYS A 103 6.16 -19.71 16.92
CA LYS A 103 6.93 -19.77 15.67
C LYS A 103 6.10 -19.47 14.41
N GLU A 104 5.01 -18.74 14.57
CA GLU A 104 4.15 -18.28 13.48
C GLU A 104 4.39 -16.80 13.21
N ILE A 105 4.66 -16.44 11.95
CA ILE A 105 4.83 -15.03 11.54
C ILE A 105 3.50 -14.52 11.02
N GLU A 106 2.84 -13.67 11.80
CA GLU A 106 1.65 -12.95 11.37
C GLU A 106 1.93 -11.46 11.27
N ILE A 107 1.60 -10.88 10.11
CA ILE A 107 1.74 -9.44 9.88
C ILE A 107 0.56 -8.72 10.52
N LYS A 108 0.86 -7.79 11.41
CA LYS A 108 -0.12 -6.89 12.04
C LYS A 108 -0.43 -5.69 11.15
N GLN A 109 0.63 -5.11 10.59
CA GLN A 109 0.56 -3.88 9.80
C GLN A 109 1.56 -3.93 8.65
N PHE A 110 1.13 -3.44 7.49
CA PHE A 110 1.97 -3.27 6.31
C PHE A 110 2.05 -1.78 5.99
N ILE A 111 3.26 -1.25 5.86
CA ILE A 111 3.49 0.15 5.52
C ILE A 111 4.41 0.21 4.30
N LEU A 112 3.93 0.84 3.24
CA LEU A 112 4.67 1.14 2.03
C LEU A 112 5.00 2.63 2.01
N GLU A 113 6.28 2.98 1.99
CA GLU A 113 6.75 4.35 2.08
C GLU A 113 7.57 4.75 0.86
N GLY A 114 7.27 5.92 0.32
CA GLY A 114 8.00 6.48 -0.82
C GLY A 114 7.89 5.63 -2.08
N ALA A 115 6.72 5.03 -2.34
CA ALA A 115 6.51 4.25 -3.54
C ALA A 115 6.41 5.14 -4.79
N SER A 116 7.00 4.66 -5.87
CA SER A 116 6.89 5.27 -7.19
C SER A 116 6.42 4.22 -8.19
N ILE A 117 5.27 4.44 -8.79
CA ILE A 117 4.64 3.53 -9.75
C ILE A 117 4.63 4.19 -11.12
N GLU A 118 5.13 3.49 -12.13
CA GLU A 118 5.08 3.92 -13.52
C GLU A 118 3.99 3.13 -14.26
N VAL A 119 2.89 3.79 -14.61
CA VAL A 119 1.78 3.20 -15.38
C VAL A 119 1.87 3.70 -16.81
N ILE A 120 2.05 2.79 -17.76
CA ILE A 120 2.18 3.12 -19.19
C ILE A 120 1.03 2.47 -19.95
N ARG A 121 0.30 3.27 -20.72
CA ARG A 121 -0.67 2.78 -21.69
C ARG A 121 -0.11 2.99 -23.09
N ASP A 122 0.09 1.89 -23.81
CA ASP A 122 0.66 1.90 -25.16
C ASP A 122 -0.32 2.41 -26.23
N VAL A 123 0.14 2.51 -27.46
CA VAL A 123 -0.66 3.00 -28.61
C VAL A 123 -1.82 2.04 -28.97
N GLN A 124 -1.78 0.79 -28.52
CA GLN A 124 -2.87 -0.18 -28.66
C GLN A 124 -3.85 -0.15 -27.48
N GLY A 125 -3.61 0.73 -26.49
CA GLY A 125 -4.43 0.85 -25.28
C GLY A 125 -4.10 -0.17 -24.19
N LYS A 126 -3.03 -0.95 -24.33
CA LYS A 126 -2.59 -1.94 -23.33
C LYS A 126 -1.72 -1.28 -22.27
N PHE A 127 -1.90 -1.72 -21.03
CA PHE A 127 -1.09 -1.23 -19.90
C PHE A 127 0.21 -2.07 -19.76
N ASN A 128 1.31 -1.41 -19.31
CA ASN A 128 2.58 -2.09 -19.03
C ASN A 128 2.43 -3.21 -17.99
N PHE A 129 1.51 -3.10 -17.07
CA PHE A 129 1.15 -4.18 -16.13
C PHE A 129 0.41 -5.33 -16.83
N GLY A 130 -0.07 -5.14 -18.08
CA GLY A 130 -0.74 -6.15 -18.89
C GLY A 130 -1.93 -6.77 -18.17
N ASN A 131 -2.05 -8.10 -18.26
CA ASN A 131 -3.03 -8.86 -17.48
C ASN A 131 -2.77 -8.83 -15.96
N SER A 132 -1.71 -8.14 -15.50
CA SER A 132 -1.45 -7.96 -14.07
C SER A 132 -2.48 -7.04 -13.40
N LEU A 133 -3.27 -6.26 -14.16
CA LEU A 133 -4.48 -5.63 -13.59
C LEU A 133 -5.55 -6.69 -13.28
N SER A 134 -5.57 -7.83 -13.99
CA SER A 134 -6.35 -9.00 -13.59
C SER A 134 -5.84 -9.62 -12.26
N LEU A 135 -4.65 -9.22 -11.79
CA LEU A 135 -4.20 -9.52 -10.42
C LEU A 135 -5.07 -8.84 -9.37
N LEU A 136 -5.72 -7.74 -9.72
CA LEU A 136 -6.69 -7.05 -8.84
C LEU A 136 -8.12 -7.57 -9.04
N THR A 137 -8.36 -8.34 -10.11
CA THR A 137 -9.65 -8.97 -10.40
C THR A 137 -9.41 -10.45 -10.69
N GLY A 138 -10.09 -11.35 -10.03
CA GLY A 138 -10.01 -12.78 -10.31
C GLY A 138 -9.28 -13.62 -9.26
N GLU A 139 -9.01 -14.88 -9.58
CA GLU A 139 -8.37 -15.84 -8.66
C GLU A 139 -7.01 -15.36 -8.13
N THR A 140 -6.27 -14.60 -8.93
CA THR A 140 -4.96 -14.09 -8.56
C THR A 140 -5.06 -13.00 -7.49
N SER A 141 -6.11 -12.16 -7.50
CA SER A 141 -6.34 -11.19 -6.43
C SER A 141 -6.59 -11.87 -5.10
N SER A 142 -7.34 -12.99 -5.10
CA SER A 142 -7.57 -13.77 -3.90
C SER A 142 -6.30 -14.44 -3.37
N ARG A 143 -5.38 -14.85 -4.25
CA ARG A 143 -4.06 -15.39 -3.87
C ARG A 143 -3.15 -14.31 -3.30
N LEU A 144 -3.10 -13.12 -3.92
CA LEU A 144 -2.34 -11.97 -3.40
C LEU A 144 -2.87 -11.50 -2.04
N LEU A 145 -4.19 -11.38 -1.88
CA LEU A 145 -4.81 -11.00 -0.61
C LEU A 145 -4.54 -12.03 0.48
N LYS A 146 -4.54 -13.32 0.13
CA LYS A 146 -4.15 -14.40 1.05
C LYS A 146 -2.67 -14.34 1.38
N LEU A 147 -1.80 -14.15 0.39
CA LEU A 147 -0.35 -14.09 0.57
C LEU A 147 0.07 -12.88 1.39
N LEU A 148 -0.55 -11.73 1.14
CA LEU A 148 -0.33 -10.52 1.93
C LEU A 148 -1.07 -10.55 3.26
N GLY A 149 -1.97 -11.54 3.49
CA GLY A 149 -2.74 -11.63 4.71
C GLY A 149 -3.61 -10.39 4.98
N ILE A 150 -3.99 -9.64 3.94
CA ILE A 150 -4.68 -8.33 4.09
C ILE A 150 -5.96 -8.48 4.93
N GLY A 151 -6.67 -9.61 4.81
CA GLY A 151 -7.83 -9.89 5.66
C GLY A 151 -7.52 -10.13 7.14
N LEU A 152 -6.25 -10.43 7.48
CA LEU A 152 -5.77 -10.68 8.83
C LEU A 152 -5.00 -9.47 9.40
N MET A 153 -4.57 -8.55 8.54
CA MET A 153 -3.89 -7.32 8.96
C MET A 153 -4.86 -6.35 9.64
N HIS A 154 -4.32 -5.61 10.60
CA HIS A 154 -5.08 -4.53 11.25
C HIS A 154 -5.03 -3.25 10.44
N GLN A 155 -3.92 -3.03 9.72
CA GLN A 155 -3.70 -1.80 8.97
C GLN A 155 -2.81 -2.03 7.76
N VAL A 156 -3.15 -1.35 6.66
CA VAL A 156 -2.30 -1.17 5.48
C VAL A 156 -2.16 0.32 5.25
N SER A 157 -0.94 0.81 5.10
CA SER A 157 -0.66 2.22 4.84
C SER A 157 0.26 2.36 3.64
N VAL A 158 -0.02 3.35 2.82
CA VAL A 158 0.87 3.85 1.76
C VAL A 158 1.15 5.31 2.08
N LEU A 159 2.41 5.69 2.17
CA LEU A 159 2.85 7.00 2.63
C LEU A 159 3.80 7.63 1.59
N ASP A 160 3.72 8.94 1.41
CA ASP A 160 4.64 9.74 0.56
C ASP A 160 4.89 9.08 -0.81
N SER A 161 3.82 8.64 -1.48
CA SER A 161 3.91 7.84 -2.68
C SER A 161 3.43 8.60 -3.92
N LYS A 162 3.84 8.12 -5.10
CA LYS A 162 3.49 8.74 -6.36
C LYS A 162 3.21 7.73 -7.46
N VAL A 163 2.32 8.12 -8.37
CA VAL A 163 2.01 7.38 -9.58
C VAL A 163 2.22 8.29 -10.79
N ARG A 164 3.05 7.86 -11.72
CA ARG A 164 3.20 8.51 -13.02
C ARG A 164 2.46 7.72 -14.08
N PHE A 165 1.47 8.34 -14.69
CA PHE A 165 0.71 7.76 -15.79
C PHE A 165 1.19 8.35 -17.12
N ARG A 166 1.63 7.51 -18.05
CA ARG A 166 2.02 7.88 -19.42
C ARG A 166 1.06 7.23 -20.41
N ASP A 167 0.33 8.04 -21.13
CA ASP A 167 -0.70 7.57 -22.06
C ASP A 167 -0.30 7.90 -23.51
N TYR A 168 0.05 6.86 -24.26
CA TYR A 168 0.35 6.95 -25.69
C TYR A 168 -0.91 6.73 -26.54
N TYR A 169 -2.02 6.24 -25.97
CA TYR A 169 -3.24 5.94 -26.70
C TYR A 169 -4.05 7.18 -27.06
N VAL A 170 -4.04 8.19 -26.22
CA VAL A 170 -4.87 9.42 -26.43
C VAL A 170 -4.19 10.47 -27.29
N VAL A 171 -2.91 10.32 -27.61
CA VAL A 171 -2.12 11.28 -28.38
C VAL A 171 -1.66 10.68 -29.70
N SER A 172 -1.74 11.50 -30.78
CA SER A 172 -1.16 11.14 -32.08
C SER A 172 0.26 11.66 -32.15
N GLY A 173 1.23 10.87 -31.66
CA GLY A 173 2.64 11.28 -31.71
C GLY A 173 3.56 10.43 -30.83
N SER A 174 4.86 10.74 -30.86
CA SER A 174 5.88 9.98 -30.13
C SER A 174 5.97 10.31 -28.64
N LYS A 175 5.36 11.42 -28.18
CA LYS A 175 5.37 11.82 -26.77
C LYS A 175 4.05 11.47 -26.11
N PRO A 176 4.06 10.74 -24.97
CA PRO A 176 2.84 10.41 -24.25
C PRO A 176 2.26 11.64 -23.56
N TYR A 177 0.96 11.63 -23.34
CA TYR A 177 0.38 12.47 -22.32
C TYR A 177 0.78 11.92 -20.94
N SER A 178 1.35 12.78 -20.10
CA SER A 178 1.90 12.37 -18.81
C SER A 178 1.18 13.08 -17.68
N THR A 179 0.63 12.32 -16.75
CA THR A 179 0.02 12.81 -15.50
C THR A 179 0.80 12.25 -14.32
N LEU A 180 1.15 13.10 -13.38
CA LEU A 180 1.72 12.71 -12.10
C LEU A 180 0.61 12.83 -11.03
N ILE A 181 0.45 11.80 -10.24
CA ILE A 181 -0.30 11.84 -8.98
C ILE A 181 0.77 11.75 -7.90
N ASP A 182 0.83 12.74 -7.03
CA ASP A 182 1.87 12.89 -6.02
C ASP A 182 1.28 12.93 -4.61
N SER A 183 2.13 12.85 -3.60
CA SER A 183 1.75 12.94 -2.19
C SER A 183 0.61 11.98 -1.84
N ILE A 184 0.67 10.76 -2.38
CA ILE A 184 -0.38 9.76 -2.15
C ILE A 184 -0.25 9.21 -0.74
N GLU A 185 -1.32 9.39 0.04
CA GLU A 185 -1.50 8.81 1.36
C GLU A 185 -2.71 7.88 1.34
N LEU A 186 -2.52 6.60 1.67
CA LEU A 186 -3.61 5.62 1.80
C LEU A 186 -3.52 4.96 3.16
N THR A 187 -4.62 4.90 3.87
CA THR A 187 -4.76 4.10 5.09
C THR A 187 -6.00 3.24 4.99
N ILE A 188 -5.83 1.94 5.16
CA ILE A 188 -6.92 0.98 5.32
C ILE A 188 -6.75 0.38 6.71
N GLU A 189 -7.74 0.55 7.57
CA GLU A 189 -7.68 0.12 8.96
C GLU A 189 -8.90 -0.71 9.35
N LYS A 190 -8.67 -1.84 10.01
CA LYS A 190 -9.73 -2.69 10.53
C LYS A 190 -10.32 -2.11 11.81
N ARG A 191 -11.62 -1.87 11.82
CA ARG A 191 -12.35 -1.45 13.02
C ARG A 191 -12.54 -2.63 13.97
N ILE A 192 -11.96 -2.56 15.15
CA ILE A 192 -11.81 -3.68 16.09
C ILE A 192 -13.14 -4.35 16.47
N PHE A 193 -14.24 -3.58 16.58
CA PHE A 193 -15.53 -4.12 17.06
C PHE A 193 -16.58 -4.35 15.95
N GLN A 194 -16.28 -4.07 14.69
CA GLN A 194 -17.32 -4.05 13.64
C GLN A 194 -17.07 -4.96 12.44
N ASN A 195 -15.95 -5.67 12.42
CA ASN A 195 -15.49 -6.44 11.24
C ASN A 195 -15.56 -5.64 9.92
N LYS A 196 -15.39 -4.31 10.03
CA LYS A 196 -15.41 -3.34 8.94
C LYS A 196 -14.03 -2.72 8.79
N PHE A 197 -13.77 -2.17 7.62
CA PHE A 197 -12.54 -1.43 7.35
C PHE A 197 -12.88 0.03 7.06
N SER A 198 -12.06 0.94 7.59
CA SER A 198 -12.05 2.34 7.15
C SER A 198 -11.01 2.51 6.07
N ILE A 199 -11.31 3.34 5.08
CA ILE A 199 -10.39 3.74 4.02
C ILE A 199 -10.28 5.25 4.03
N ASN A 200 -9.04 5.74 3.98
CA ASN A 200 -8.73 7.13 3.73
C ASN A 200 -7.66 7.16 2.64
N LEU A 201 -7.93 7.85 1.56
CA LEU A 201 -7.01 8.06 0.45
C LEU A 201 -6.99 9.55 0.14
N SER A 202 -5.81 10.11 0.03
CA SER A 202 -5.58 11.49 -0.42
C SER A 202 -4.40 11.55 -1.37
N GLY A 203 -4.30 12.65 -2.09
CA GLY A 203 -3.19 12.92 -2.98
C GLY A 203 -3.44 14.18 -3.78
N GLU A 204 -2.49 14.49 -4.64
CA GLU A 204 -2.59 15.66 -5.49
C GLU A 204 -2.11 15.38 -6.92
N ILE A 205 -2.69 16.09 -7.87
CA ILE A 205 -2.26 16.12 -9.26
C ILE A 205 -1.67 17.49 -9.51
N PRO A 206 -0.35 17.62 -9.63
CA PRO A 206 0.30 18.90 -9.91
C PRO A 206 -0.21 19.53 -11.21
N ASN A 207 -0.42 20.82 -11.17
CA ASN A 207 -0.82 21.62 -12.34
C ASN A 207 -0.09 22.96 -12.34
N LYS A 208 0.05 23.58 -13.50
CA LYS A 208 0.71 24.89 -13.67
C LYS A 208 0.04 26.03 -12.90
N TYR A 209 -1.25 25.92 -12.60
CA TYR A 209 -1.99 26.93 -11.83
C TYR A 209 -2.01 26.61 -10.35
N ARG A 210 -2.55 25.44 -10.00
CA ARG A 210 -2.65 24.94 -8.64
C ARG A 210 -2.88 23.42 -8.68
N ALA A 211 -2.30 22.70 -7.73
CA ALA A 211 -2.54 21.27 -7.64
C ALA A 211 -4.03 20.94 -7.44
N THR A 212 -4.49 19.92 -8.14
CA THR A 212 -5.80 19.30 -7.89
C THR A 212 -5.68 18.36 -6.72
N VAL A 213 -6.32 18.68 -5.61
CA VAL A 213 -6.32 17.80 -4.42
C VAL A 213 -7.54 16.90 -4.46
N PHE A 214 -7.34 15.63 -4.15
CA PHE A 214 -8.42 14.67 -3.98
C PHE A 214 -8.37 14.00 -2.62
N GLU A 215 -9.54 13.73 -2.06
CA GLU A 215 -9.73 12.99 -0.81
C GLU A 215 -10.86 11.99 -0.99
N LEU A 216 -10.63 10.77 -0.56
CA LEU A 216 -11.64 9.73 -0.43
C LEU A 216 -11.61 9.21 0.99
N SER A 217 -12.74 9.23 1.67
CA SER A 217 -12.88 8.66 3.01
C SER A 217 -14.12 7.78 3.06
N GLY A 218 -14.02 6.61 3.68
CA GLY A 218 -15.16 5.71 3.69
C GLY A 218 -14.96 4.45 4.52
N GLY A 219 -15.92 3.55 4.39
CA GLY A 219 -15.89 2.25 5.03
C GLY A 219 -16.25 1.14 4.07
N ILE A 220 -15.56 0.02 4.22
CA ILE A 220 -15.82 -1.23 3.53
C ILE A 220 -16.37 -2.23 4.56
N SER A 221 -17.47 -2.91 4.22
CA SER A 221 -18.10 -3.86 5.14
C SER A 221 -17.30 -5.16 5.28
N SER A 222 -16.66 -5.65 4.22
CA SER A 222 -15.84 -6.86 4.24
C SER A 222 -15.04 -6.98 2.95
N PHE A 223 -13.85 -7.58 3.03
CA PHE A 223 -13.09 -8.04 1.85
C PHE A 223 -13.47 -9.45 1.40
N GLU A 224 -14.42 -10.12 2.05
CA GLU A 224 -14.84 -11.49 1.67
C GLU A 224 -15.46 -11.53 0.28
N ASN A 225 -16.12 -10.45 -0.14
CA ASN A 225 -16.70 -10.34 -1.48
C ASN A 225 -15.64 -10.41 -2.59
N LEU A 226 -14.40 -9.98 -2.34
CA LEU A 226 -13.30 -10.16 -3.29
C LEU A 226 -13.01 -11.64 -3.59
N LYS A 227 -13.25 -12.53 -2.62
CA LYS A 227 -13.09 -13.99 -2.83
C LYS A 227 -14.14 -14.56 -3.75
N ARG A 228 -15.29 -13.89 -3.87
CA ARG A 228 -16.45 -14.32 -4.68
C ARG A 228 -16.60 -13.53 -5.97
N TYR A 229 -15.66 -12.61 -6.28
CA TYR A 229 -15.76 -11.69 -7.42
C TYR A 229 -17.01 -10.78 -7.39
N GLU A 230 -17.54 -10.52 -6.21
CA GLU A 230 -18.67 -9.64 -5.99
C GLU A 230 -18.20 -8.22 -5.73
N PRO A 231 -19.00 -7.18 -6.09
CA PRO A 231 -18.69 -5.81 -5.76
C PRO A 231 -18.53 -5.63 -4.24
N ILE A 232 -17.51 -4.88 -3.83
CA ILE A 232 -17.29 -4.56 -2.44
C ILE A 232 -18.21 -3.40 -2.06
N PRO A 233 -19.17 -3.59 -1.14
CA PRO A 233 -20.00 -2.49 -0.67
C PRO A 233 -19.14 -1.45 0.05
N MET A 234 -19.08 -0.25 -0.50
CA MET A 234 -18.36 0.89 0.07
C MET A 234 -19.33 2.04 0.30
N ARG A 235 -19.18 2.72 1.41
CA ARG A 235 -19.86 3.99 1.69
C ARG A 235 -18.84 5.01 2.09
N GLY A 236 -18.90 6.20 1.50
CA GLY A 236 -17.88 7.19 1.77
C GLY A 236 -18.18 8.54 1.14
N LYS A 237 -17.15 9.37 1.16
CA LYS A 237 -17.17 10.72 0.57
C LYS A 237 -15.97 10.85 -0.35
N ILE A 238 -16.21 11.43 -1.51
CA ILE A 238 -15.16 11.86 -2.43
C ILE A 238 -15.19 13.38 -2.47
N LYS A 239 -14.04 13.99 -2.32
CA LYS A 239 -13.83 15.41 -2.57
C LYS A 239 -12.77 15.56 -3.64
N LEU A 240 -13.03 16.41 -4.61
CA LEU A 240 -12.11 16.77 -5.66
C LEU A 240 -12.10 18.30 -5.78
N GLY A 241 -10.96 18.90 -5.49
CA GLY A 241 -10.78 20.34 -5.50
C GLY A 241 -9.96 20.80 -6.68
N HIS A 242 -10.44 21.84 -7.39
CA HIS A 242 -9.68 22.54 -8.43
C HIS A 242 -9.17 21.64 -9.57
N LEU A 243 -10.00 20.73 -10.08
CA LEU A 243 -9.69 20.01 -11.30
C LEU A 243 -9.73 20.97 -12.50
N TYR A 244 -8.57 21.19 -13.11
CA TYR A 244 -8.47 22.03 -14.30
C TYR A 244 -8.78 21.23 -15.56
N LEU A 245 -9.56 21.82 -16.46
CA LEU A 245 -10.04 21.13 -17.65
C LEU A 245 -8.95 20.82 -18.66
N ASP A 246 -7.82 21.54 -18.62
CA ASP A 246 -6.63 21.22 -19.42
C ASP A 246 -6.13 19.79 -19.16
N GLN A 247 -6.24 19.28 -17.92
CA GLN A 247 -5.87 17.92 -17.55
C GLN A 247 -6.78 16.85 -18.21
N LEU A 248 -7.98 17.22 -18.61
CA LEU A 248 -8.94 16.31 -19.25
C LEU A 248 -8.96 16.41 -20.77
N ARG A 249 -8.37 17.46 -21.36
CA ARG A 249 -8.40 17.71 -22.83
C ARG A 249 -8.04 16.48 -23.67
N PRO A 250 -6.96 15.73 -23.36
CA PRO A 250 -6.58 14.58 -24.18
C PRO A 250 -7.66 13.50 -24.26
N TYR A 251 -8.50 13.43 -23.22
CA TYR A 251 -9.57 12.43 -23.09
C TYR A 251 -10.91 12.88 -23.66
N LEU A 252 -11.17 14.18 -23.60
CA LEU A 252 -12.46 14.77 -24.02
C LEU A 252 -12.42 15.37 -25.44
N LYS A 253 -11.26 15.29 -26.09
CA LYS A 253 -11.06 15.74 -27.49
C LYS A 253 -11.74 17.09 -27.77
N ASN A 254 -12.66 17.12 -28.75
CA ASN A 254 -13.35 18.32 -29.21
C ASN A 254 -14.37 18.89 -28.23
N ALA A 255 -14.80 18.14 -27.22
CA ALA A 255 -15.82 18.60 -26.27
C ALA A 255 -15.38 19.82 -25.44
N LEU A 256 -14.05 20.01 -25.29
CA LEU A 256 -13.49 21.13 -24.52
C LEU A 256 -12.71 22.13 -25.38
N SER A 257 -12.85 22.12 -26.71
CA SER A 257 -12.07 22.97 -27.60
C SER A 257 -12.26 24.47 -27.37
N THR A 258 -13.45 24.87 -26.90
CA THR A 258 -13.81 26.27 -26.64
C THR A 258 -13.68 26.70 -25.18
N VAL A 259 -13.33 25.76 -24.29
CA VAL A 259 -13.25 26.05 -22.87
C VAL A 259 -11.85 26.49 -22.51
N PRO A 260 -11.66 27.61 -21.77
CA PRO A 260 -10.34 28.06 -21.33
C PRO A 260 -9.61 27.02 -20.45
N ASP A 261 -8.28 26.97 -20.54
CA ASP A 261 -7.45 26.00 -19.83
C ASP A 261 -7.49 26.16 -18.30
N ASP A 262 -7.74 27.37 -17.82
CA ASP A 262 -7.82 27.72 -16.40
C ASP A 262 -9.20 27.45 -15.79
N THR A 263 -10.15 26.97 -16.59
CA THR A 263 -11.46 26.57 -16.09
C THR A 263 -11.33 25.39 -15.13
N LYS A 264 -11.88 25.52 -13.94
CA LYS A 264 -11.76 24.54 -12.86
C LYS A 264 -13.13 24.02 -12.42
N LEU A 265 -13.11 22.77 -12.00
CA LEU A 265 -14.25 22.08 -11.40
C LEU A 265 -13.92 21.71 -9.95
N SER A 266 -14.93 21.67 -9.11
CA SER A 266 -14.85 21.09 -7.78
C SER A 266 -16.02 20.14 -7.58
N LEU A 267 -15.78 18.98 -7.02
CA LEU A 267 -16.79 17.97 -6.77
C LEU A 267 -16.71 17.49 -5.33
N GLN A 268 -17.85 17.40 -4.68
CA GLN A 268 -18.02 16.66 -3.44
C GLN A 268 -19.26 15.81 -3.57
N THR A 269 -19.15 14.51 -3.32
CA THR A 269 -20.28 13.59 -3.37
C THR A 269 -20.14 12.49 -2.33
N ASP A 270 -21.26 11.96 -1.89
CA ASP A 270 -21.35 10.74 -1.08
C ASP A 270 -21.51 9.54 -2.02
N ILE A 271 -20.85 8.43 -1.70
CA ILE A 271 -20.85 7.17 -2.46
C ILE A 271 -21.18 5.97 -1.56
#